data_80196ea2839b99d0f3164becfafaf673
#
_entry.id   80196ea2839b99d0f3164becfafaf673
#
_cell.length_a   1.000
_cell.length_b   1.000
_cell.length_c   1.000
_cell.angle_alpha   90.00
_cell.angle_beta   90.00
_cell.angle_gamma   90.00
#
_symmetry.space_group_name_H-M   'P 1'
#
loop_
_entity.id
_entity.type
_entity.pdbx_description
1 polymer ?
#
loop_
_entity_poly.entity_id
_entity_poly.type
_entity_poly.pdbx_seq_one_letter_code
_entity_poly.pdbx_strand_id
1 'polypeptide(L)'
;IVFNPKSEISYLYLAKIFKEEENDGLEENNLNTVLLLNPKNEEAIYLLALLNIKNSNFSKVKQLINTLNTVCKKMCSSKLELQSKLESSLKSE
;
A
#
# COMPACT_ATOMS: atom_id res chain seq x y z
N ILE A 1 -22.08 -1.96 -0.71
CA ILE A 1 -21.11 -2.98 -0.28
C ILE A 1 -21.46 -3.49 1.11
N VAL A 2 -21.44 -4.78 1.27
CA VAL A 2 -21.67 -5.43 2.57
C VAL A 2 -20.31 -5.71 3.18
N PHE A 3 -20.06 -5.18 4.37
CA PHE A 3 -18.82 -5.42 5.07
C PHE A 3 -18.74 -6.87 5.55
N ASN A 4 -17.66 -7.55 5.20
CA ASN A 4 -17.39 -8.91 5.66
C ASN A 4 -16.05 -8.88 6.39
N PRO A 5 -16.00 -9.10 7.73
CA PRO A 5 -14.75 -9.01 8.50
C PRO A 5 -13.69 -10.03 8.11
N LYS A 6 -14.05 -11.03 7.29
CA LYS A 6 -13.08 -12.01 6.77
C LYS A 6 -12.66 -11.72 5.34
N SER A 7 -13.17 -10.66 4.73
CA SER A 7 -12.91 -10.34 3.32
C SER A 7 -11.84 -9.27 3.20
N GLU A 8 -10.74 -9.60 2.50
CA GLU A 8 -9.71 -8.62 2.19
C GLU A 8 -10.27 -7.44 1.38
N ILE A 9 -11.27 -7.70 0.53
CA ILE A 9 -11.89 -6.67 -0.30
C ILE A 9 -12.58 -5.61 0.56
N SER A 10 -13.26 -6.04 1.63
CA SER A 10 -13.92 -5.10 2.54
C SER A 10 -12.92 -4.15 3.20
N TYR A 11 -11.80 -4.67 3.68
CA TYR A 11 -10.78 -3.85 4.31
C TYR A 11 -10.07 -2.96 3.30
N LEU A 12 -9.85 -3.46 2.07
CA LEU A 12 -9.26 -2.65 1.01
C LEU A 12 -10.18 -1.47 0.69
N TYR A 13 -11.48 -1.71 0.63
CA TYR A 13 -12.47 -0.65 0.39
C TYR A 13 -12.42 0.40 1.51
N LEU A 14 -12.39 -0.05 2.76
CA LEU A 14 -12.27 0.87 3.90
C LEU A 14 -10.99 1.69 3.83
N ALA A 15 -9.89 1.07 3.49
CA ALA A 15 -8.63 1.78 3.35
C ALA A 15 -8.74 2.91 2.31
N LYS A 16 -9.42 2.64 1.19
CA LYS A 16 -9.61 3.66 0.16
C LYS A 16 -10.48 4.81 0.64
N ILE A 17 -11.52 4.51 1.44
CA ILE A 17 -12.36 5.54 2.05
C ILE A 17 -11.52 6.43 2.97
N PHE A 18 -10.71 5.83 3.84
CA PHE A 18 -9.89 6.60 4.76
C PHE A 18 -8.80 7.39 4.04
N LYS A 19 -8.31 6.90 2.90
CA LYS A 19 -7.39 7.65 2.06
C LYS A 19 -8.05 8.95 1.57
N GLU A 20 -9.29 8.86 1.11
CA GLU A 20 -10.03 10.05 0.66
C GLU A 20 -10.30 11.02 1.81
N GLU A 21 -10.47 10.52 3.03
CA GLU A 21 -10.66 11.32 4.22
C GLU A 21 -9.35 11.83 4.82
N GLU A 22 -8.22 11.48 4.20
CA GLU A 22 -6.89 11.84 4.67
C GLU A 22 -6.61 11.35 6.10
N ASN A 23 -7.20 10.21 6.47
CA ASN A 23 -6.96 9.58 7.76
C ASN A 23 -5.92 8.49 7.60
N ASP A 24 -4.65 8.90 7.67
CA ASP A 24 -3.51 8.00 7.39
C ASP A 24 -3.45 6.81 8.36
N GLY A 25 -3.78 7.03 9.62
CA GLY A 25 -3.72 5.95 10.63
C GLY A 25 -4.71 4.84 10.33
N LEU A 26 -5.95 5.18 10.02
CA LEU A 26 -6.97 4.19 9.69
C LEU A 26 -6.73 3.57 8.31
N GLU A 27 -6.24 4.35 7.36
CA GLU A 27 -5.85 3.81 6.06
C GLU A 27 -4.78 2.73 6.24
N GLU A 28 -3.73 3.02 7.00
CA GLU A 28 -2.65 2.08 7.24
C GLU A 28 -3.13 0.81 7.96
N ASN A 29 -3.95 0.98 9.00
CA ASN A 29 -4.48 -0.17 9.75
C ASN A 29 -5.27 -1.10 8.85
N ASN A 30 -6.11 -0.56 7.99
CA ASN A 30 -6.92 -1.39 7.09
C ASN A 30 -6.07 -2.05 6.00
N LEU A 31 -5.06 -1.36 5.47
CA LEU A 31 -4.14 -1.97 4.50
C LEU A 31 -3.35 -3.10 5.14
N ASN A 32 -2.89 -2.92 6.37
CA ASN A 32 -2.20 -3.98 7.10
C ASN A 32 -3.10 -5.19 7.32
N THR A 33 -4.39 -4.96 7.60
CA THR A 33 -5.35 -6.05 7.74
C THR A 33 -5.53 -6.80 6.43
N VAL A 34 -5.60 -6.08 5.30
CA VAL A 34 -5.66 -6.74 3.99
C VAL A 34 -4.46 -7.67 3.82
N LEU A 35 -3.27 -7.21 4.18
CA LEU A 35 -2.04 -8.00 3.99
C LEU A 35 -1.92 -9.14 4.99
N LEU A 36 -2.60 -9.07 6.15
CA LEU A 36 -2.71 -10.21 7.06
C LEU A 36 -3.59 -11.30 6.43
N LEU A 37 -4.66 -10.89 5.76
CA LEU A 37 -5.58 -11.83 5.12
C LEU A 37 -5.01 -12.39 3.82
N ASN A 38 -4.28 -11.56 3.07
CA ASN A 38 -3.66 -11.95 1.82
C ASN A 38 -2.36 -11.17 1.61
N PRO A 39 -1.21 -11.73 2.02
CA PRO A 39 0.09 -11.05 1.89
C PRO A 39 0.49 -10.73 0.45
N LYS A 40 -0.20 -11.30 -0.54
CA LYS A 40 0.09 -11.11 -1.96
C LYS A 40 -0.84 -10.12 -2.63
N ASN A 41 -1.68 -9.41 -1.86
CA ASN A 41 -2.58 -8.41 -2.44
C ASN A 41 -1.77 -7.24 -2.96
N GLU A 42 -1.61 -7.18 -4.29
CA GLU A 42 -0.75 -6.19 -4.93
C GLU A 42 -1.25 -4.76 -4.73
N GLU A 43 -2.56 -4.56 -4.79
CA GLU A 43 -3.13 -3.23 -4.61
C GLU A 43 -2.87 -2.70 -3.20
N ALA A 44 -3.00 -3.57 -2.19
CA ALA A 44 -2.74 -3.16 -0.81
C ALA A 44 -1.25 -2.82 -0.62
N ILE A 45 -0.36 -3.61 -1.20
CA ILE A 45 1.09 -3.33 -1.14
C ILE A 45 1.38 -1.98 -1.79
N TYR A 46 0.81 -1.74 -2.95
CA TYR A 46 1.00 -0.48 -3.69
C TYR A 46 0.49 0.72 -2.89
N LEU A 47 -0.74 0.65 -2.37
CA LEU A 47 -1.33 1.74 -1.61
C LEU A 47 -0.55 2.01 -0.32
N LEU A 48 -0.11 0.95 0.35
CA LEU A 48 0.67 1.10 1.57
C LEU A 48 2.04 1.74 1.27
N ALA A 49 2.64 1.40 0.14
CA ALA A 49 3.89 2.03 -0.29
C ALA A 49 3.70 3.53 -0.54
N LEU A 50 2.62 3.91 -1.24
CA LEU A 50 2.32 5.32 -1.48
C LEU A 50 2.13 6.08 -0.17
N LEU A 51 1.42 5.48 0.78
CA LEU A 51 1.18 6.10 2.08
C LEU A 51 2.51 6.31 2.83
N ASN A 52 3.40 5.33 2.78
CA ASN A 52 4.69 5.43 3.45
C ASN A 52 5.63 6.44 2.76
N ILE A 53 5.52 6.61 1.44
CA ILE A 53 6.25 7.69 0.75
C ILE A 53 5.77 9.05 1.26
N LYS A 54 4.45 9.22 1.33
CA LYS A 54 3.84 10.46 1.84
C LYS A 54 4.35 10.78 3.25
N ASN A 55 4.51 9.76 4.08
CA ASN A 55 4.92 9.93 5.47
C ASN A 55 6.44 9.81 5.67
N SER A 56 7.20 9.78 4.59
CA SER A 56 8.66 9.74 4.59
C SER A 56 9.26 8.50 5.30
N ASN A 57 8.51 7.40 5.34
CA ASN A 57 8.98 6.15 5.91
C ASN A 57 9.61 5.29 4.82
N PHE A 58 10.78 5.71 4.35
CA PHE A 58 11.39 5.17 3.14
C PHE A 58 11.93 3.74 3.30
N SER A 59 12.33 3.35 4.50
CA SER A 59 12.73 1.96 4.77
C SER A 59 11.58 1.00 4.50
N LYS A 60 10.38 1.36 4.96
CA LYS A 60 9.18 0.55 4.74
C LYS A 60 8.83 0.49 3.26
N VAL A 61 8.99 1.61 2.55
CA VAL A 61 8.72 1.66 1.10
C VAL A 61 9.62 0.68 0.36
N LYS A 62 10.90 0.63 0.70
CA LYS A 62 11.84 -0.31 0.06
C LYS A 62 11.43 -1.76 0.28
N GLN A 63 10.99 -2.10 1.49
CA GLN A 63 10.49 -3.44 1.80
C GLN A 63 9.25 -3.77 0.97
N LEU A 64 8.33 -2.82 0.84
CA LEU A 64 7.09 -3.02 0.09
C LEU A 64 7.36 -3.18 -1.40
N ILE A 65 8.30 -2.42 -1.95
CA ILE A 65 8.71 -2.56 -3.35
C ILE A 65 9.28 -3.95 -3.60
N ASN A 66 10.14 -4.44 -2.70
CA ASN A 66 10.69 -5.79 -2.81
C ASN A 66 9.60 -6.84 -2.75
N THR A 67 8.62 -6.68 -1.84
CA THR A 67 7.50 -7.60 -1.73
C THR A 67 6.68 -7.61 -3.02
N LEU A 68 6.38 -6.43 -3.55
CA LEU A 68 5.62 -6.32 -4.79
C LEU A 68 6.35 -7.00 -5.94
N ASN A 69 7.66 -6.80 -6.04
CA ASN A 69 8.47 -7.44 -7.07
C ASN A 69 8.41 -8.96 -7.00
N THR A 70 8.31 -9.51 -5.79
CA THR A 70 8.25 -10.95 -5.56
C THR A 70 6.89 -11.56 -5.89
N VAL A 71 5.80 -10.86 -5.56
CA VAL A 71 4.45 -11.42 -5.64
C VAL A 71 3.63 -10.91 -6.82
N CYS A 72 4.09 -9.90 -7.54
CA CYS A 72 3.27 -9.25 -8.55
C CYS A 72 2.90 -10.18 -9.70
N LYS A 73 1.67 -10.04 -10.19
CA LYS A 73 1.17 -10.72 -11.38
C LYS A 73 0.53 -9.72 -12.33
N LYS A 74 -0.13 -8.70 -11.80
CA LYS A 74 -0.86 -7.69 -12.57
C LYS A 74 -0.24 -6.30 -12.44
N MET A 75 0.40 -6.01 -11.32
CA MET A 75 0.91 -4.66 -11.02
C MET A 75 2.44 -4.60 -11.02
N CYS A 76 3.09 -5.46 -11.80
CA CYS A 76 4.55 -5.46 -11.84
C CYS A 76 5.13 -4.12 -12.31
N SER A 77 4.45 -3.44 -13.23
CA SER A 77 4.89 -2.12 -13.71
C SER A 77 4.78 -1.04 -12.62
N SER A 78 3.90 -1.24 -11.63
CA SER A 78 3.76 -0.28 -10.53
C SER A 78 5.01 -0.21 -9.65
N LYS A 79 5.83 -1.25 -9.66
CA LYS A 79 7.12 -1.24 -8.96
C LYS A 79 8.00 -0.10 -9.47
N LEU A 80 8.05 0.09 -10.78
CA LEU A 80 8.87 1.16 -11.36
C LEU A 80 8.35 2.54 -10.97
N GLU A 81 7.03 2.70 -10.94
CA GLU A 81 6.42 3.94 -10.50
C GLU A 81 6.78 4.23 -9.04
N LEU A 82 6.67 3.23 -8.17
CA LEU A 82 7.02 3.38 -6.76
C LEU A 82 8.49 3.72 -6.58
N GLN A 83 9.38 3.08 -7.31
CA GLN A 83 10.80 3.38 -7.25
C GLN A 83 11.09 4.81 -7.67
N SER A 84 10.44 5.26 -8.74
CA SER A 84 10.59 6.63 -9.21
C SER A 84 10.12 7.64 -8.17
N LYS A 85 8.97 7.39 -7.54
CA LYS A 85 8.44 8.26 -6.49
C LYS A 85 9.35 8.27 -5.26
N LEU A 86 9.89 7.11 -4.89
CA LEU A 86 10.83 7.02 -3.77
C LEU A 86 12.09 7.84 -4.05
N GLU A 87 12.67 7.68 -5.23
CA GLU A 87 13.88 8.41 -5.59
C GLU A 87 13.65 9.91 -5.61
N SER A 88 12.52 10.37 -6.14
CA SER A 88 12.15 11.79 -6.14
C SER A 88 12.04 12.32 -4.72
N SER A 89 11.44 11.56 -3.82
CA SER A 89 11.27 11.96 -2.42
C SER A 89 12.60 12.02 -1.69
N LEU A 90 13.50 11.08 -1.96
CA LEU A 90 14.83 11.07 -1.36
C LEU A 90 15.66 12.26 -1.83
N LYS A 91 15.52 12.65 -3.09
CA LYS A 91 16.25 13.81 -3.63
C LYS A 91 15.74 15.13 -3.08
N SER A 92 14.49 15.19 -2.63
CA SER A 92 13.88 16.40 -2.08
C SER A 92 14.40 16.73 -0.68
N GLU A 93 15.02 15.81 -0.04
CA GLU A 93 15.60 16.00 1.27
C GLU A 93 17.06 16.46 1.16
#